data_be844948bc0204bf4275aab3184ee2ae
#
_entry.id   be844948bc0204bf4275aab3184ee2ae
#
_cell.length_a   1.000
_cell.length_b   1.000
_cell.length_c   1.000
_cell.angle_alpha   90.00
_cell.angle_beta   90.00
_cell.angle_gamma   90.00
#
_symmetry.space_group_name_H-M   'P 1'
#
loop_
_entity.id
_entity.type
_entity.pdbx_description
1 polymer ?
#
loop_
_entity_poly.entity_id
_entity_poly.type
_entity_poly.pdbx_seq_one_letter_code
_entity_poly.pdbx_strand_id
1 'polypeptide(L)'
;QWWHIQVSPMEIQTPEPALNHYINRWALYQTIACRLFARAGLYQCGGGYGFRDQLQDVGALISTSPVLAREQILRCCAHQFEEGDVQHWWHPEGTDRPERGVRTRITDDLLWLPYTVSCWTEVWGLDGLLEEPVSYLRSPVLAKDELERYERPERSERFESVYQHCTRAMECVLARGVGEHGLCRMGTGDWNDGMNHIGAQGWGESVWLTWFFGLVLERWGAVAGRCGDREAAER
;
A
#
# COMPACT_ATOMS: atom_id res chain seq x y z
N GLN A 1 29.55 -3.83 1.24
CA GLN A 1 29.14 -4.97 0.38
C GLN A 1 27.63 -4.98 0.17
N TRP A 2 26.77 -4.86 1.22
CA TRP A 2 25.32 -4.86 1.10
C TRP A 2 24.78 -3.77 0.16
N TRP A 3 25.19 -2.50 0.36
CA TRP A 3 24.78 -1.40 -0.52
C TRP A 3 25.16 -1.64 -1.99
N HIS A 4 26.33 -2.21 -2.24
CA HIS A 4 26.73 -2.52 -3.62
C HIS A 4 25.75 -3.49 -4.28
N ILE A 5 25.30 -4.51 -3.55
CA ILE A 5 24.30 -5.48 -4.05
C ILE A 5 22.96 -4.78 -4.34
N GLN A 6 22.49 -3.92 -3.43
CA GLN A 6 21.20 -3.28 -3.57
C GLN A 6 21.11 -2.26 -4.71
N VAL A 7 22.19 -1.57 -5.01
CA VAL A 7 22.18 -0.47 -6.01
C VAL A 7 22.78 -0.87 -7.37
N SER A 8 23.19 -2.12 -7.55
CA SER A 8 23.83 -2.59 -8.78
C SER A 8 22.99 -3.50 -9.68
N PRO A 9 21.73 -3.85 -9.37
CA PRO A 9 21.00 -4.82 -10.19
C PRO A 9 20.54 -4.26 -11.54
N MET A 10 20.61 -2.96 -11.74
CA MET A 10 20.26 -2.29 -12.99
C MET A 10 21.44 -1.48 -13.50
N GLU A 11 21.75 -1.64 -14.79
CA GLU A 11 22.77 -0.85 -15.46
C GLU A 11 22.28 -0.43 -16.85
N ILE A 12 22.32 0.86 -17.11
CA ILE A 12 22.06 1.45 -18.43
C ILE A 12 23.33 2.15 -18.94
N GLN A 13 23.45 2.19 -20.25
CA GLN A 13 24.50 2.95 -20.93
C GLN A 13 23.85 3.81 -22.01
N THR A 14 23.90 5.12 -21.82
CA THR A 14 23.35 6.12 -22.73
C THR A 14 24.44 7.15 -23.11
N PRO A 15 24.24 7.98 -24.13
CA PRO A 15 25.14 9.06 -24.46
C PRO A 15 25.24 10.14 -23.37
N GLU A 16 24.31 10.18 -22.38
CA GLU A 16 24.28 11.15 -21.29
C GLU A 16 24.84 10.54 -20.00
N PRO A 17 26.09 10.89 -19.59
CA PRO A 17 26.71 10.31 -18.40
C PRO A 17 25.97 10.61 -17.10
N ALA A 18 25.33 11.77 -16.98
CA ALA A 18 24.57 12.14 -15.78
C ALA A 18 23.37 11.22 -15.58
N LEU A 19 22.65 10.88 -16.66
CA LEU A 19 21.54 9.93 -16.63
C LEU A 19 22.03 8.52 -16.22
N ASN A 20 23.16 8.08 -16.78
CA ASN A 20 23.74 6.79 -16.42
C ASN A 20 24.10 6.73 -14.93
N HIS A 21 24.73 7.78 -14.40
CA HIS A 21 25.07 7.86 -12.98
C HIS A 21 23.83 7.87 -12.09
N TYR A 22 22.82 8.63 -12.48
CA TYR A 22 21.56 8.71 -11.73
C TYR A 22 20.87 7.35 -11.65
N ILE A 23 20.62 6.72 -12.78
CA ILE A 23 19.85 5.45 -12.86
C ILE A 23 20.64 4.29 -12.24
N ASN A 24 21.92 4.15 -12.59
CA ASN A 24 22.72 2.98 -12.21
C ASN A 24 23.01 2.86 -10.71
N ARG A 25 22.89 3.95 -9.95
CA ARG A 25 23.23 3.94 -8.52
C ARG A 25 22.31 4.81 -7.68
N TRP A 26 22.16 6.08 -8.07
CA TRP A 26 21.62 7.09 -7.19
C TRP A 26 20.12 6.93 -6.93
N ALA A 27 19.33 6.60 -7.95
CA ALA A 27 17.90 6.45 -7.83
C ALA A 27 17.52 5.33 -6.85
N LEU A 28 18.11 4.14 -7.00
CA LEU A 28 17.90 3.02 -6.08
C LEU A 28 18.40 3.32 -4.66
N TYR A 29 19.58 3.97 -4.54
CA TYR A 29 20.07 4.38 -3.23
C TYR A 29 19.08 5.30 -2.53
N GLN A 30 18.56 6.33 -3.20
CA GLN A 30 17.58 7.25 -2.59
C GLN A 30 16.29 6.54 -2.20
N THR A 31 15.77 5.67 -3.05
CA THR A 31 14.55 4.90 -2.75
C THR A 31 14.76 4.09 -1.48
N ILE A 32 15.83 3.33 -1.38
CA ILE A 32 16.08 2.48 -0.21
C ILE A 32 16.41 3.32 1.03
N ALA A 33 17.36 4.25 0.93
CA ALA A 33 17.85 5.01 2.08
C ALA A 33 16.83 6.01 2.61
N CYS A 34 16.18 6.77 1.73
CA CYS A 34 15.34 7.90 2.14
C CYS A 34 13.87 7.52 2.22
N ARG A 35 13.41 6.59 1.38
CA ARG A 35 11.98 6.25 1.31
C ARG A 35 11.64 5.00 2.12
N LEU A 36 12.48 3.97 2.10
CA LEU A 36 12.22 2.77 2.89
C LEU A 36 12.77 2.87 4.33
N PHE A 37 14.01 3.29 4.51
CA PHE A 37 14.66 3.23 5.83
C PHE A 37 14.45 4.49 6.66
N ALA A 38 14.67 5.67 6.09
CA ALA A 38 14.67 6.91 6.84
C ALA A 38 13.38 7.73 6.76
N ARG A 39 12.57 7.52 5.71
CA ARG A 39 11.37 8.33 5.45
C ARG A 39 11.65 9.82 5.61
N ALA A 40 12.76 10.25 5.05
CA ALA A 40 13.23 11.62 5.14
C ALA A 40 13.35 12.24 3.76
N GLY A 41 12.94 13.48 3.64
CA GLY A 41 13.11 14.34 2.47
C GLY A 41 13.18 15.80 2.90
N LEU A 42 13.50 16.71 1.98
CA LEU A 42 13.55 18.14 2.28
C LEU A 42 12.25 18.71 2.80
N TYR A 43 11.14 18.14 2.37
CA TYR A 43 9.78 18.58 2.69
C TYR A 43 9.12 17.74 3.79
N GLN A 44 9.69 16.59 4.15
CA GLN A 44 9.13 15.69 5.14
C GLN A 44 10.25 14.91 5.83
N CYS A 45 10.52 15.22 7.06
CA CYS A 45 11.53 14.55 7.88
C CYS A 45 10.95 14.04 9.22
N GLY A 46 9.63 13.81 9.26
CA GLY A 46 8.92 13.39 10.47
C GLY A 46 9.09 11.92 10.85
N GLY A 47 9.74 11.09 10.02
CA GLY A 47 9.93 9.67 10.29
C GLY A 47 8.63 8.83 10.23
N GLY A 48 7.53 9.40 9.75
CA GLY A 48 6.28 8.69 9.56
C GLY A 48 6.32 7.80 8.33
N TYR A 49 5.75 6.61 8.45
CA TYR A 49 5.63 5.64 7.37
C TYR A 49 4.20 5.67 6.83
N GLY A 50 3.97 6.31 5.67
CA GLY A 50 2.68 6.31 4.98
C GLY A 50 2.43 4.98 4.28
N PHE A 51 1.24 4.42 4.45
CA PHE A 51 0.87 3.13 3.88
C PHE A 51 1.04 3.10 2.36
N ARG A 52 0.38 4.01 1.65
CA ARG A 52 0.48 4.10 0.18
C ARG A 52 1.85 4.54 -0.29
N ASP A 53 2.50 5.48 0.42
CA ASP A 53 3.82 5.98 0.02
C ASP A 53 4.84 4.86 -0.09
N GLN A 54 4.87 3.96 0.92
CA GLN A 54 5.79 2.84 0.94
C GLN A 54 5.49 1.82 -0.16
N LEU A 55 4.21 1.57 -0.44
CA LEU A 55 3.80 0.65 -1.51
C LEU A 55 4.12 1.22 -2.90
N GLN A 56 4.00 2.54 -3.09
CA GLN A 56 4.48 3.20 -4.30
C GLN A 56 6.00 3.10 -4.45
N ASP A 57 6.75 3.37 -3.38
CA ASP A 57 8.21 3.28 -3.37
C ASP A 57 8.70 1.84 -3.66
N VAL A 58 7.98 0.84 -3.14
CA VAL A 58 8.24 -0.60 -3.38
C VAL A 58 8.13 -0.96 -4.86
N GLY A 59 7.26 -0.31 -5.61
CA GLY A 59 7.13 -0.53 -7.05
C GLY A 59 8.46 -0.45 -7.80
N ALA A 60 9.38 0.43 -7.37
CA ALA A 60 10.72 0.54 -7.94
C ALA A 60 11.66 -0.62 -7.54
N LEU A 61 11.32 -1.38 -6.51
CA LEU A 61 12.17 -2.41 -5.93
C LEU A 61 11.74 -3.83 -6.32
N ILE A 62 10.55 -4.02 -6.85
CA ILE A 62 10.02 -5.36 -7.18
C ILE A 62 11.00 -6.16 -8.03
N SER A 63 11.59 -5.56 -9.07
CA SER A 63 12.53 -6.23 -9.96
C SER A 63 14.00 -6.09 -9.54
N THR A 64 14.34 -5.12 -8.70
CA THR A 64 15.73 -4.78 -8.37
C THR A 64 16.16 -5.27 -6.98
N SER A 65 15.25 -5.27 -6.02
CA SER A 65 15.50 -5.69 -4.63
C SER A 65 14.28 -6.44 -4.07
N PRO A 66 13.95 -7.62 -4.63
CA PRO A 66 12.71 -8.34 -4.32
C PRO A 66 12.56 -8.69 -2.83
N VAL A 67 13.65 -8.97 -2.14
CA VAL A 67 13.61 -9.26 -0.69
C VAL A 67 13.06 -8.05 0.08
N LEU A 68 13.58 -6.85 -0.20
CA LEU A 68 13.09 -5.63 0.45
C LEU A 68 11.64 -5.32 0.06
N ALA A 69 11.28 -5.54 -1.21
CA ALA A 69 9.93 -5.35 -1.67
C ALA A 69 8.94 -6.29 -0.96
N ARG A 70 9.29 -7.58 -0.85
CA ARG A 70 8.49 -8.58 -0.14
C ARG A 70 8.32 -8.23 1.35
N GLU A 71 9.39 -7.90 2.03
CA GLU A 71 9.35 -7.50 3.45
C GLU A 71 8.43 -6.29 3.67
N GLN A 72 8.46 -5.33 2.76
CA GLN A 72 7.62 -4.13 2.86
C GLN A 72 6.15 -4.42 2.57
N ILE A 73 5.83 -5.31 1.62
CA ILE A 73 4.46 -5.77 1.38
C ILE A 73 3.90 -6.44 2.64
N LEU A 74 4.64 -7.37 3.24
CA LEU A 74 4.23 -8.06 4.47
C LEU A 74 4.06 -7.08 5.64
N ARG A 75 4.93 -6.08 5.75
CA ARG A 75 4.79 -5.01 6.74
C ARG A 75 3.49 -4.24 6.54
N CYS A 76 3.15 -3.87 5.31
CA CYS A 76 1.89 -3.17 5.02
C CYS A 76 0.67 -4.06 5.35
N CYS A 77 0.70 -5.36 5.03
CA CYS A 77 -0.34 -6.28 5.47
C CYS A 77 -0.54 -6.25 7.00
N ALA A 78 0.56 -6.23 7.78
CA ALA A 78 0.52 -6.17 9.24
C ALA A 78 -0.02 -4.83 9.81
N HIS A 79 -0.20 -3.82 8.95
CA HIS A 79 -0.81 -2.52 9.29
C HIS A 79 -2.26 -2.37 8.77
N GLN A 80 -2.87 -3.47 8.34
CA GLN A 80 -4.30 -3.54 7.99
C GLN A 80 -5.13 -3.98 9.20
N PHE A 81 -6.31 -3.36 9.39
CA PHE A 81 -7.28 -3.76 10.39
C PHE A 81 -8.15 -4.93 9.90
N GLU A 82 -8.75 -5.65 10.86
CA GLU A 82 -9.66 -6.78 10.56
C GLU A 82 -10.82 -6.39 9.63
N GLU A 83 -11.24 -5.14 9.64
CA GLU A 83 -12.30 -4.60 8.79
C GLU A 83 -11.85 -4.32 7.36
N GLY A 84 -10.55 -4.35 7.08
CA GLY A 84 -9.98 -4.17 5.75
C GLY A 84 -9.41 -2.77 5.47
N ASP A 85 -9.70 -1.79 6.32
CA ASP A 85 -9.02 -0.50 6.30
C ASP A 85 -7.62 -0.59 6.91
N VAL A 86 -6.84 0.50 6.86
CA VAL A 86 -5.41 0.46 7.20
C VAL A 86 -5.02 1.64 8.08
N GLN A 87 -3.85 1.55 8.72
CA GLN A 87 -3.19 2.74 9.22
C GLN A 87 -2.71 3.57 8.03
N HIS A 88 -3.21 4.77 7.90
CA HIS A 88 -2.80 5.71 6.86
C HIS A 88 -1.29 6.02 6.95
N TRP A 89 -0.79 6.22 8.16
CA TRP A 89 0.64 6.27 8.45
C TRP A 89 0.91 5.87 9.90
N TRP A 90 2.16 5.48 10.19
CA TRP A 90 2.62 5.09 11.52
C TRP A 90 4.05 5.52 11.80
N HIS A 91 4.43 5.53 13.06
CA HIS A 91 5.82 5.74 13.50
C HIS A 91 6.45 4.42 13.91
N PRO A 92 7.53 3.95 13.25
CA PRO A 92 8.22 2.74 13.65
C PRO A 92 8.89 2.95 15.00
N GLU A 93 8.62 2.05 15.93
CA GLU A 93 9.14 2.13 17.30
C GLU A 93 10.19 1.06 17.60
N GLY A 94 10.46 0.14 16.66
CA GLY A 94 11.44 -0.94 16.84
C GLY A 94 11.11 -1.89 17.98
N THR A 95 9.83 -2.07 18.31
CA THR A 95 9.32 -2.98 19.33
C THR A 95 8.48 -4.09 18.72
N ASP A 96 8.22 -5.17 19.47
CA ASP A 96 7.32 -6.24 19.05
C ASP A 96 5.83 -5.86 19.11
N ARG A 97 5.52 -4.66 19.58
CA ARG A 97 4.15 -4.15 19.68
C ARG A 97 3.75 -3.48 18.37
N PRO A 98 2.47 -3.50 18.01
CA PRO A 98 1.96 -2.69 16.91
C PRO A 98 2.31 -1.22 17.11
N GLU A 99 2.70 -0.58 16.04
CA GLU A 99 3.19 0.79 16.05
C GLU A 99 2.03 1.79 16.14
N ARG A 100 2.28 2.93 16.77
CA ARG A 100 1.32 4.02 16.79
C ARG A 100 1.17 4.63 15.43
N GLY A 101 -0.07 4.85 15.01
CA GLY A 101 -0.37 5.45 13.71
C GLY A 101 -1.78 5.98 13.65
N VAL A 102 -2.13 6.52 12.51
CA VAL A 102 -3.44 7.13 12.26
C VAL A 102 -4.31 6.18 11.46
N ARG A 103 -5.46 5.81 12.01
CA ARG A 103 -6.56 5.18 11.29
C ARG A 103 -7.43 6.27 10.69
N THR A 104 -7.73 6.20 9.38
CA THR A 104 -8.53 7.20 8.66
C THR A 104 -9.65 6.54 7.85
N ARG A 105 -10.45 7.40 7.19
CA ARG A 105 -11.45 6.96 6.20
C ARG A 105 -10.98 7.18 4.76
N ILE A 106 -9.70 7.48 4.54
CA ILE A 106 -9.14 7.64 3.20
C ILE A 106 -9.27 6.32 2.43
N THR A 107 -9.76 6.39 1.20
CA THR A 107 -10.14 5.16 0.46
C THR A 107 -9.01 4.63 -0.40
N ASP A 108 -8.19 5.46 -1.01
CA ASP A 108 -7.15 4.99 -1.94
C ASP A 108 -6.04 4.18 -1.25
N ASP A 109 -5.76 4.47 0.03
CA ASP A 109 -4.77 3.71 0.80
C ASP A 109 -4.96 2.20 0.66
N LEU A 110 -6.22 1.74 0.73
CA LEU A 110 -6.56 0.34 0.70
C LEU A 110 -6.19 -0.33 -0.63
N LEU A 111 -6.22 0.42 -1.72
CA LEU A 111 -6.02 -0.09 -3.07
C LEU A 111 -4.54 -0.26 -3.45
N TRP A 112 -3.64 0.41 -2.75
CA TRP A 112 -2.22 0.31 -3.05
C TRP A 112 -1.64 -1.07 -2.74
N LEU A 113 -2.20 -1.78 -1.73
CA LEU A 113 -1.75 -3.13 -1.42
C LEU A 113 -2.07 -4.12 -2.54
N PRO A 114 -3.33 -4.33 -2.98
CA PRO A 114 -3.63 -5.22 -4.09
C PRO A 114 -2.97 -4.78 -5.40
N TYR A 115 -2.81 -3.47 -5.64
CA TYR A 115 -2.06 -2.96 -6.78
C TYR A 115 -0.61 -3.44 -6.77
N THR A 116 0.11 -3.21 -5.66
CA THR A 116 1.53 -3.57 -5.54
C THR A 116 1.74 -5.07 -5.58
N VAL A 117 0.85 -5.85 -4.93
CA VAL A 117 0.89 -7.32 -4.98
C VAL A 117 0.61 -7.83 -6.39
N SER A 118 -0.30 -7.21 -7.14
CA SER A 118 -0.51 -7.59 -8.55
C SER A 118 0.73 -7.32 -9.41
N CYS A 119 1.40 -6.18 -9.22
CA CYS A 119 2.67 -5.89 -9.89
C CYS A 119 3.77 -6.92 -9.52
N TRP A 120 3.82 -7.34 -8.24
CA TRP A 120 4.70 -8.41 -7.81
C TRP A 120 4.45 -9.71 -8.59
N THR A 121 3.19 -10.12 -8.69
CA THR A 121 2.84 -11.37 -9.38
C THR A 121 3.07 -11.32 -10.88
N GLU A 122 3.11 -10.16 -11.51
CA GLU A 122 3.50 -9.98 -12.91
C GLU A 122 5.00 -10.29 -13.13
N VAL A 123 5.85 -9.94 -12.17
CA VAL A 123 7.31 -10.12 -12.27
C VAL A 123 7.73 -11.51 -11.77
N TRP A 124 7.23 -11.94 -10.62
CA TRP A 124 7.69 -13.15 -9.93
C TRP A 124 6.73 -14.34 -10.02
N GLY A 125 5.55 -14.13 -10.60
CA GLY A 125 4.54 -15.18 -10.66
C GLY A 125 3.84 -15.40 -9.33
N LEU A 126 3.30 -16.61 -9.14
CA LEU A 126 2.68 -17.06 -7.89
C LEU A 126 3.76 -17.81 -7.09
N ASP A 127 4.61 -17.09 -6.40
CA ASP A 127 5.86 -17.56 -5.77
C ASP A 127 5.75 -17.85 -4.27
N GLY A 128 4.54 -17.96 -3.75
CA GLY A 128 4.28 -18.18 -2.32
C GLY A 128 4.09 -16.91 -1.51
N LEU A 129 4.25 -15.71 -2.07
CA LEU A 129 3.92 -14.46 -1.37
C LEU A 129 2.43 -14.41 -1.02
N LEU A 130 1.58 -14.85 -1.95
CA LEU A 130 0.12 -14.78 -1.78
C LEU A 130 -0.40 -15.65 -0.62
N GLU A 131 0.29 -16.74 -0.31
CA GLU A 131 -0.05 -17.66 0.76
C GLU A 131 0.53 -17.28 2.12
N GLU A 132 1.42 -16.29 2.16
CA GLU A 132 2.09 -15.88 3.40
C GLU A 132 1.09 -15.38 4.44
N PRO A 133 1.02 -15.99 5.63
CA PRO A 133 0.09 -15.59 6.67
C PRO A 133 0.59 -14.35 7.39
N VAL A 134 -0.25 -13.33 7.51
CA VAL A 134 0.03 -12.10 8.24
C VAL A 134 -1.12 -11.80 9.22
N SER A 135 -0.79 -11.30 10.42
CA SER A 135 -1.81 -10.88 11.40
C SER A 135 -2.34 -9.49 11.06
N TYR A 136 -3.60 -9.25 11.43
CA TYR A 136 -4.23 -7.94 11.36
C TYR A 136 -3.92 -7.08 12.59
N LEU A 137 -4.30 -5.81 12.50
CA LEU A 137 -4.48 -4.91 13.63
C LEU A 137 -5.94 -5.00 14.13
N ARG A 138 -6.13 -4.74 15.42
CA ARG A 138 -7.43 -4.66 16.06
C ARG A 138 -7.55 -3.39 16.89
N SER A 139 -8.59 -2.61 16.61
CA SER A 139 -9.04 -1.49 17.43
C SER A 139 -10.51 -1.21 17.15
N PRO A 140 -11.24 -0.46 18.01
CA PRO A 140 -12.59 -0.06 17.70
C PRO A 140 -12.68 0.68 16.37
N VAL A 141 -13.69 0.36 15.55
CA VAL A 141 -13.97 1.07 14.31
C VAL A 141 -14.17 2.56 14.60
N LEU A 142 -13.77 3.43 13.66
CA LEU A 142 -13.99 4.87 13.77
C LEU A 142 -15.50 5.18 13.95
N ALA A 143 -15.86 5.95 14.97
CA ALA A 143 -17.22 6.39 15.18
C ALA A 143 -17.73 7.23 14.00
N LYS A 144 -19.06 7.34 13.83
CA LYS A 144 -19.65 7.97 12.64
C LYS A 144 -19.16 9.40 12.38
N ASP A 145 -18.92 10.14 13.45
CA ASP A 145 -18.43 11.53 13.46
C ASP A 145 -16.90 11.66 13.59
N GLU A 146 -16.20 10.51 13.67
CA GLU A 146 -14.76 10.46 13.80
C GLU A 146 -14.12 10.28 12.41
N LEU A 147 -13.34 11.27 11.98
CA LEU A 147 -12.68 11.23 10.66
C LEU A 147 -11.36 10.46 10.69
N GLU A 148 -10.66 10.55 11.82
CA GLU A 148 -9.36 9.90 12.02
C GLU A 148 -9.11 9.67 13.51
N ARG A 149 -8.21 8.72 13.82
CA ARG A 149 -7.75 8.44 15.20
C ARG A 149 -6.28 8.08 15.20
N TYR A 150 -5.49 8.81 15.99
CA TYR A 150 -4.11 8.47 16.29
C TYR A 150 -4.05 7.59 17.54
N GLU A 151 -3.70 6.33 17.36
CA GLU A 151 -3.70 5.35 18.44
C GLU A 151 -2.60 4.30 18.30
N ARG A 152 -2.46 3.47 19.33
CA ARG A 152 -1.75 2.20 19.26
C ARG A 152 -2.78 1.08 19.22
N PRO A 153 -2.99 0.42 18.09
CA PRO A 153 -3.87 -0.74 18.02
C PRO A 153 -3.27 -1.95 18.74
N GLU A 154 -4.06 -2.98 18.91
CA GLU A 154 -3.60 -4.30 19.33
C GLU A 154 -3.29 -5.15 18.09
N ARG A 155 -2.43 -6.17 18.26
CA ARG A 155 -2.26 -7.21 17.25
C ARG A 155 -3.44 -8.17 17.36
N SER A 156 -4.08 -8.45 16.23
CA SER A 156 -5.13 -9.46 16.16
C SER A 156 -4.56 -10.88 16.26
N GLU A 157 -5.35 -11.80 16.80
CA GLU A 157 -5.07 -13.24 16.72
C GLU A 157 -5.46 -13.85 15.37
N ARG A 158 -6.11 -13.07 14.50
CA ARG A 158 -6.50 -13.48 13.16
C ARG A 158 -5.33 -13.32 12.21
N PHE A 159 -4.97 -14.43 11.57
CA PHE A 159 -3.98 -14.48 10.50
C PHE A 159 -4.67 -14.87 9.21
N GLU A 160 -4.40 -14.16 8.15
CA GLU A 160 -4.85 -14.50 6.80
C GLU A 160 -3.70 -14.34 5.81
N SER A 161 -3.85 -14.93 4.63
CA SER A 161 -2.85 -14.83 3.58
C SER A 161 -2.82 -13.42 2.97
N VAL A 162 -1.70 -13.05 2.33
CA VAL A 162 -1.59 -11.79 1.58
C VAL A 162 -2.71 -11.67 0.54
N TYR A 163 -3.10 -12.78 -0.09
CA TYR A 163 -4.24 -12.80 -0.99
C TYR A 163 -5.52 -12.32 -0.30
N GLN A 164 -5.80 -12.81 0.90
CA GLN A 164 -6.99 -12.43 1.68
C GLN A 164 -6.91 -10.97 2.17
N HIS A 165 -5.72 -10.48 2.55
CA HIS A 165 -5.49 -9.08 2.87
C HIS A 165 -5.86 -8.16 1.69
N CYS A 166 -5.42 -8.50 0.48
CA CYS A 166 -5.76 -7.75 -0.73
C CYS A 166 -7.25 -7.78 -1.05
N THR A 167 -7.86 -8.96 -1.01
CA THR A 167 -9.31 -9.14 -1.25
C THR A 167 -10.12 -8.31 -0.25
N ARG A 168 -9.78 -8.38 1.03
CA ARG A 168 -10.45 -7.64 2.10
C ARG A 168 -10.33 -6.12 1.92
N ALA A 169 -9.18 -5.62 1.47
CA ALA A 169 -9.00 -4.20 1.15
C ALA A 169 -9.97 -3.75 0.05
N MET A 170 -10.10 -4.52 -1.03
CA MET A 170 -11.02 -4.21 -2.13
C MET A 170 -12.49 -4.33 -1.70
N GLU A 171 -12.84 -5.34 -0.91
CA GLU A 171 -14.19 -5.49 -0.34
C GLU A 171 -14.57 -4.30 0.54
N CYS A 172 -13.62 -3.77 1.33
CA CYS A 172 -13.83 -2.56 2.11
C CYS A 172 -14.11 -1.35 1.22
N VAL A 173 -13.41 -1.20 0.09
CA VAL A 173 -13.70 -0.13 -0.89
C VAL A 173 -15.08 -0.33 -1.53
N LEU A 174 -15.42 -1.54 -1.95
CA LEU A 174 -16.73 -1.88 -2.51
C LEU A 174 -17.87 -1.57 -1.53
N ALA A 175 -17.67 -1.86 -0.24
CA ALA A 175 -18.65 -1.58 0.82
C ALA A 175 -18.88 -0.08 1.03
N ARG A 176 -17.90 0.79 0.74
CA ARG A 176 -18.08 2.25 0.75
C ARG A 176 -18.98 2.72 -0.38
N GLY A 177 -19.04 1.96 -1.46
CA GLY A 177 -19.94 2.14 -2.59
C GLY A 177 -19.60 3.34 -3.48
N VAL A 178 -20.55 3.64 -4.35
CA VAL A 178 -20.48 4.78 -5.27
C VAL A 178 -21.44 5.89 -4.83
N GLY A 179 -21.17 7.10 -5.28
CA GLY A 179 -22.04 8.24 -5.04
C GLY A 179 -23.10 8.42 -6.12
N GLU A 180 -23.71 9.60 -6.15
CA GLU A 180 -24.82 9.95 -7.05
C GLU A 180 -24.42 9.90 -8.53
N HIS A 181 -23.14 10.22 -8.84
CA HIS A 181 -22.61 10.23 -10.20
C HIS A 181 -22.02 8.88 -10.63
N GLY A 182 -22.16 7.84 -9.80
CA GLY A 182 -21.58 6.51 -10.08
C GLY A 182 -20.07 6.42 -9.88
N LEU A 183 -19.45 7.40 -9.21
CA LEU A 183 -18.03 7.42 -8.90
C LEU A 183 -17.78 6.92 -7.47
N CYS A 184 -16.60 6.35 -7.24
CA CYS A 184 -16.22 5.84 -5.92
C CYS A 184 -16.20 6.93 -4.86
N ARG A 185 -16.76 6.60 -3.69
CA ARG A 185 -16.69 7.47 -2.51
C ARG A 185 -15.28 7.44 -1.93
N MET A 186 -14.69 8.62 -1.76
CA MET A 186 -13.29 8.74 -1.32
C MET A 186 -13.10 8.70 0.21
N GLY A 187 -14.20 8.63 0.98
CA GLY A 187 -14.12 8.76 2.44
C GLY A 187 -13.66 10.15 2.85
N THR A 188 -12.59 10.26 3.63
CA THR A 188 -12.00 11.55 4.01
C THR A 188 -10.95 12.07 3.02
N GLY A 189 -10.68 11.36 1.95
CA GLY A 189 -9.76 11.77 0.89
C GLY A 189 -9.44 10.63 -0.08
N ASP A 190 -8.82 11.00 -1.17
CA ASP A 190 -8.15 10.11 -2.10
C ASP A 190 -6.63 10.30 -1.99
N TRP A 191 -5.87 10.10 -3.07
CA TRP A 191 -4.42 10.34 -3.07
C TRP A 191 -4.03 11.75 -2.62
N ASN A 192 -4.92 12.73 -2.77
CA ASN A 192 -4.74 14.07 -2.25
C ASN A 192 -5.38 14.20 -0.85
N ASP A 193 -4.56 14.13 0.19
CA ASP A 193 -4.97 14.25 1.60
C ASP A 193 -5.64 15.59 1.91
N GLY A 194 -5.41 16.63 1.09
CA GLY A 194 -6.04 17.95 1.23
C GLY A 194 -7.53 17.98 0.90
N MET A 195 -8.11 16.87 0.46
CA MET A 195 -9.54 16.76 0.10
C MET A 195 -10.45 16.37 1.27
N ASN A 196 -9.94 16.34 2.50
CA ASN A 196 -10.67 15.90 3.68
C ASN A 196 -11.98 16.66 3.93
N HIS A 197 -12.03 17.96 3.64
CA HIS A 197 -13.26 18.74 3.76
C HIS A 197 -14.34 18.34 2.74
N ILE A 198 -13.97 17.94 1.54
CA ILE A 198 -14.88 17.47 0.50
C ILE A 198 -15.47 16.11 0.89
N GLY A 199 -14.64 15.23 1.42
CA GLY A 199 -15.02 13.88 1.84
C GLY A 199 -15.62 13.76 3.25
N ALA A 200 -15.52 14.80 4.08
CA ALA A 200 -15.85 14.76 5.52
C ALA A 200 -17.25 14.24 5.84
N GLN A 201 -18.24 14.51 4.98
CA GLN A 201 -19.63 14.07 5.17
C GLN A 201 -19.92 12.68 4.56
N GLY A 202 -18.92 12.04 3.95
CA GLY A 202 -19.05 10.75 3.29
C GLY A 202 -19.71 10.77 1.91
N TRP A 203 -19.92 11.96 1.32
CA TRP A 203 -20.54 12.13 0.00
C TRP A 203 -19.51 12.33 -1.12
N GLY A 204 -18.28 12.72 -0.77
CA GLY A 204 -17.24 13.06 -1.72
C GLY A 204 -16.94 11.89 -2.65
N GLU A 205 -17.00 12.17 -3.95
CA GLU A 205 -16.70 11.25 -5.03
C GLU A 205 -15.38 11.64 -5.69
N SER A 206 -14.60 10.65 -6.13
CA SER A 206 -13.32 10.89 -6.81
C SER A 206 -13.27 10.17 -8.16
N VAL A 207 -13.07 10.96 -9.23
CA VAL A 207 -12.81 10.45 -10.57
C VAL A 207 -11.51 9.66 -10.58
N TRP A 208 -10.44 10.20 -9.99
CA TRP A 208 -9.13 9.55 -9.93
C TRP A 208 -9.23 8.18 -9.21
N LEU A 209 -9.86 8.15 -8.03
CA LEU A 209 -10.06 6.92 -7.27
C LEU A 209 -10.85 5.87 -8.07
N THR A 210 -11.87 6.30 -8.80
CA THR A 210 -12.68 5.40 -9.64
C THR A 210 -11.84 4.75 -10.74
N TRP A 211 -11.00 5.52 -11.42
CA TRP A 211 -10.07 4.99 -12.42
C TRP A 211 -9.03 4.06 -11.78
N PHE A 212 -8.48 4.45 -10.64
CA PHE A 212 -7.50 3.62 -9.94
C PHE A 212 -8.12 2.30 -9.46
N PHE A 213 -9.33 2.34 -8.90
CA PHE A 213 -10.03 1.12 -8.50
C PHE A 213 -10.35 0.21 -9.69
N GLY A 214 -10.80 0.76 -10.80
CA GLY A 214 -11.00 -0.02 -12.04
C GLY A 214 -9.73 -0.74 -12.50
N LEU A 215 -8.58 -0.05 -12.47
CA LEU A 215 -7.28 -0.65 -12.77
C LEU A 215 -6.92 -1.78 -11.79
N VAL A 216 -7.15 -1.56 -10.48
CA VAL A 216 -6.87 -2.57 -9.46
C VAL A 216 -7.75 -3.79 -9.63
N LEU A 217 -9.05 -3.61 -9.90
CA LEU A 217 -9.98 -4.71 -10.16
C LEU A 217 -9.57 -5.56 -11.36
N GLU A 218 -9.19 -4.92 -12.47
CA GLU A 218 -8.71 -5.62 -13.67
C GLU A 218 -7.48 -6.48 -13.35
N ARG A 219 -6.48 -5.89 -12.69
CA ARG A 219 -5.24 -6.59 -12.33
C ARG A 219 -5.49 -7.70 -11.33
N TRP A 220 -6.30 -7.43 -10.30
CA TRP A 220 -6.59 -8.43 -9.29
C TRP A 220 -7.45 -9.58 -9.82
N GLY A 221 -8.40 -9.31 -10.71
CA GLY A 221 -9.15 -10.35 -11.42
C GLY A 221 -8.23 -11.32 -12.17
N ALA A 222 -7.17 -10.80 -12.81
CA ALA A 222 -6.15 -11.64 -13.44
C ALA A 222 -5.36 -12.49 -12.42
N VAL A 223 -5.03 -11.93 -11.24
CA VAL A 223 -4.38 -12.69 -10.14
C VAL A 223 -5.31 -13.78 -9.61
N ALA A 224 -6.58 -13.44 -9.31
CA ALA A 224 -7.58 -14.37 -8.82
C ALA A 224 -7.82 -15.54 -9.80
N GLY A 225 -7.92 -15.23 -11.09
CA GLY A 225 -8.06 -16.25 -12.14
C GLY A 225 -6.87 -17.22 -12.17
N ARG A 226 -5.64 -16.71 -12.00
CA ARG A 226 -4.42 -17.55 -11.91
C ARG A 226 -4.38 -18.39 -10.64
N CYS A 227 -4.96 -17.91 -9.54
CA CYS A 227 -5.13 -18.67 -8.29
C CYS A 227 -6.28 -19.67 -8.33
N GLY A 228 -7.10 -19.70 -9.39
CA GLY A 228 -8.26 -20.56 -9.54
C GLY A 228 -9.52 -20.05 -8.80
N ASP A 229 -9.49 -18.85 -8.28
CA ASP A 229 -10.62 -18.17 -7.64
C ASP A 229 -11.49 -17.51 -8.72
N ARG A 230 -12.39 -18.31 -9.30
CA ARG A 230 -13.27 -17.87 -10.40
C ARG A 230 -14.27 -16.82 -9.94
N GLU A 231 -14.77 -16.93 -8.70
CA GLU A 231 -15.75 -15.99 -8.17
C GLU A 231 -15.12 -14.58 -8.05
N ALA A 232 -13.95 -14.49 -7.46
CA ALA A 232 -13.24 -13.21 -7.37
C ALA A 232 -12.78 -12.66 -8.73
N ALA A 233 -12.49 -13.53 -9.70
CA ALA A 233 -12.08 -13.13 -11.04
C ALA A 233 -13.22 -12.56 -11.91
N GLU A 234 -14.48 -12.98 -11.66
CA GLU A 234 -15.66 -12.56 -12.41
C GLU A 234 -16.39 -11.37 -11.75
N ARG A 235 -16.07 -11.05 -10.51
CA ARG A 235 -16.65 -9.98 -9.70
C ARG A 235 -16.03 -8.63 -9.98
#